data_e7aa9757d764d39e9919daedde8bde33
#
_entry.id   e7aa9757d764d39e9919daedde8bde33
#
_cell.length_a   1.000
_cell.length_b   1.000
_cell.length_c   1.000
_cell.angle_alpha   90.00
_cell.angle_beta   90.00
_cell.angle_gamma   90.00
#
_symmetry.space_group_name_H-M   'P 1'
#
loop_
_entity.id
_entity.type
_entity.pdbx_description
1 polymer ?
#
loop_
_entity_poly.entity_id
_entity_poly.type
_entity_poly.pdbx_seq_one_letter_code
_entity_poly.pdbx_strand_id
1 'polypeptide(L)'
;MMLPQFYMDDLIRQAIREDINYIDTSADYLIPPDQMGKARFLAKADGVLCGLSVALRVFELLDPAFRAQRFHADGDTLQKGDIIAELSGSTAMLLKGERTALNLIQHMSGIATATAQAVRLVEGTHASITDTRKTLPGLRSLQKYAVVCGGGKNHRYNLSDGAMLKDNHIDAAGGITNAITLLRGKLGHMVKIEVETRNLDEVAEALHAGAEIIMLDNMSLEAMRKAVAMAKGKALIEASGGITLETLRPVAETGVDIISIGALTHSVKAFDISMK
;
A
#
# COMPACT_ATOMS: atom_id res chain seq x y z
N MET A 1 -8.84 5.96 -4.96
CA MET A 1 -8.72 6.21 -6.43
C MET A 1 -8.57 4.86 -7.10
N MET A 2 -9.48 4.51 -8.03
CA MET A 2 -9.38 3.23 -8.75
C MET A 2 -8.19 3.31 -9.72
N LEU A 3 -7.39 2.23 -9.78
CA LEU A 3 -6.28 2.14 -10.72
C LEU A 3 -6.82 2.17 -12.18
N PRO A 4 -6.14 2.85 -13.12
CA PRO A 4 -6.53 2.80 -14.52
C PRO A 4 -6.56 1.37 -15.05
N GLN A 5 -7.62 1.00 -15.74
CA GLN A 5 -7.87 -0.37 -16.19
C GLN A 5 -6.73 -0.94 -17.05
N PHE A 6 -6.18 -0.13 -17.97
CA PHE A 6 -5.08 -0.58 -18.82
C PHE A 6 -3.84 -1.01 -18.03
N TYR A 7 -3.56 -0.31 -16.91
CA TYR A 7 -2.43 -0.64 -16.05
C TYR A 7 -2.67 -1.94 -15.27
N MET A 8 -3.90 -2.17 -14.82
CA MET A 8 -4.30 -3.41 -14.16
C MET A 8 -4.25 -4.59 -15.13
N ASP A 9 -4.73 -4.41 -16.35
CA ASP A 9 -4.81 -5.48 -17.36
C ASP A 9 -3.43 -6.07 -17.68
N ASP A 10 -2.40 -5.24 -17.83
CA ASP A 10 -1.04 -5.73 -18.11
C ASP A 10 -0.50 -6.59 -16.97
N LEU A 11 -0.68 -6.13 -15.72
CA LEU A 11 -0.27 -6.86 -14.53
C LEU A 11 -1.03 -8.19 -14.38
N ILE A 12 -2.36 -8.15 -14.55
CA ILE A 12 -3.21 -9.34 -14.43
C ILE A 12 -2.87 -10.35 -15.52
N ARG A 13 -2.68 -9.91 -16.77
CA ARG A 13 -2.26 -10.80 -17.87
C ARG A 13 -0.91 -11.46 -17.58
N GLN A 14 0.02 -10.74 -16.97
CA GLN A 14 1.30 -11.32 -16.55
C GLN A 14 1.10 -12.38 -15.48
N ALA A 15 0.28 -12.12 -14.46
CA ALA A 15 -0.03 -13.08 -13.40
C ALA A 15 -0.77 -14.33 -13.94
N ILE A 16 -1.72 -14.16 -14.88
CA ILE A 16 -2.38 -15.27 -15.54
C ILE A 16 -1.38 -16.12 -16.34
N ARG A 17 -0.44 -15.48 -17.06
CA ARG A 17 0.59 -16.21 -17.83
C ARG A 17 1.56 -16.98 -16.94
N GLU A 18 1.83 -16.51 -15.72
CA GLU A 18 2.65 -17.23 -14.74
C GLU A 18 1.97 -18.54 -14.32
N ASP A 19 0.65 -18.53 -14.13
CA ASP A 19 -0.13 -19.67 -13.65
C ASP A 19 -0.61 -20.59 -14.80
N ILE A 20 -0.91 -20.03 -15.96
CA ILE A 20 -1.41 -20.76 -17.13
C ILE A 20 -0.50 -20.47 -18.34
N ASN A 21 0.41 -21.42 -18.65
CA ASN A 21 1.29 -21.26 -19.81
C ASN A 21 0.58 -21.58 -21.14
N TYR A 22 0.16 -22.84 -21.34
CA TYR A 22 -0.51 -23.30 -22.57
C TYR A 22 -1.85 -23.96 -22.28
N ILE A 23 -1.94 -24.76 -21.24
CA ILE A 23 -3.08 -25.61 -20.91
C ILE A 23 -3.17 -25.83 -19.42
N ASP A 24 -4.39 -25.88 -18.87
CA ASP A 24 -4.66 -26.45 -17.55
C ASP A 24 -4.94 -27.93 -17.74
N THR A 25 -3.98 -28.77 -17.33
CA THR A 25 -4.06 -30.23 -17.50
C THR A 25 -5.25 -30.88 -16.76
N SER A 26 -5.91 -30.16 -15.86
CA SER A 26 -7.12 -30.65 -15.19
C SER A 26 -8.38 -30.09 -15.84
N ALA A 27 -8.53 -28.76 -15.85
CA ALA A 27 -9.76 -28.14 -16.33
C ALA A 27 -10.02 -28.39 -17.82
N ASP A 28 -8.99 -28.29 -18.67
CA ASP A 28 -9.17 -28.45 -20.13
C ASP A 28 -9.47 -29.89 -20.55
N TYR A 29 -9.10 -30.91 -19.74
CA TYR A 29 -9.39 -32.30 -20.06
C TYR A 29 -10.66 -32.84 -19.39
N LEU A 30 -11.07 -32.25 -18.26
CA LEU A 30 -12.19 -32.78 -17.46
C LEU A 30 -13.49 -32.01 -17.67
N ILE A 31 -13.39 -30.70 -17.99
CA ILE A 31 -14.57 -29.83 -18.05
C ILE A 31 -15.00 -29.63 -19.49
N PRO A 32 -16.25 -29.94 -19.87
CA PRO A 32 -16.79 -29.62 -21.19
C PRO A 32 -16.69 -28.12 -21.48
N PRO A 33 -16.30 -27.70 -22.72
CA PRO A 33 -16.07 -26.30 -23.06
C PRO A 33 -17.29 -25.38 -22.86
N ASP A 34 -18.49 -25.92 -22.95
CA ASP A 34 -19.79 -25.23 -22.83
C ASP A 34 -20.37 -25.31 -21.40
N GLN A 35 -19.69 -25.99 -20.49
CA GLN A 35 -20.19 -26.13 -19.12
C GLN A 35 -20.09 -24.79 -18.37
N MET A 36 -21.27 -24.27 -17.99
CA MET A 36 -21.40 -23.07 -17.15
C MET A 36 -21.45 -23.45 -15.68
N GLY A 37 -20.80 -22.59 -14.86
CA GLY A 37 -20.72 -22.77 -13.41
C GLY A 37 -21.01 -21.50 -12.63
N LYS A 38 -21.13 -21.67 -11.31
CA LYS A 38 -21.23 -20.58 -10.35
C LYS A 38 -20.22 -20.79 -9.24
N ALA A 39 -19.70 -19.71 -8.71
CA ALA A 39 -18.84 -19.71 -7.53
C ALA A 39 -19.12 -18.46 -6.70
N ARG A 40 -18.55 -18.40 -5.49
CA ARG A 40 -18.63 -17.22 -4.62
C ARG A 40 -17.33 -17.00 -3.88
N PHE A 41 -16.94 -15.75 -3.72
CA PHE A 41 -15.89 -15.37 -2.78
C PHE A 41 -16.45 -15.26 -1.37
N LEU A 42 -15.80 -15.92 -0.41
CA LEU A 42 -16.22 -16.02 0.98
C LEU A 42 -15.09 -15.55 1.90
N ALA A 43 -15.35 -14.57 2.77
CA ALA A 43 -14.42 -14.15 3.81
C ALA A 43 -14.27 -15.24 4.89
N LYS A 44 -13.03 -15.56 5.24
CA LYS A 44 -12.70 -16.58 6.26
C LYS A 44 -12.18 -15.95 7.56
N ALA A 45 -12.03 -14.64 7.58
CA ALA A 45 -11.57 -13.84 8.72
C ALA A 45 -12.28 -12.48 8.74
N ASP A 46 -12.14 -11.72 9.83
CA ASP A 46 -12.58 -10.34 9.93
C ASP A 46 -11.48 -9.41 9.42
N GLY A 47 -11.83 -8.35 8.67
CA GLY A 47 -10.87 -7.40 8.15
C GLY A 47 -11.45 -6.40 7.16
N VAL A 48 -10.62 -5.88 6.26
CA VAL A 48 -11.00 -4.87 5.26
C VAL A 48 -10.79 -5.44 3.86
N LEU A 49 -11.83 -5.38 3.03
CA LEU A 49 -11.77 -5.82 1.63
C LEU A 49 -10.94 -4.84 0.79
N CYS A 50 -10.08 -5.38 -0.06
CA CYS A 50 -9.43 -4.62 -1.10
C CYS A 50 -9.04 -5.50 -2.29
N GLY A 51 -9.22 -4.98 -3.51
CA GLY A 51 -8.83 -5.67 -4.73
C GLY A 51 -9.94 -6.52 -5.36
N LEU A 52 -11.21 -6.32 -4.96
CA LEU A 52 -12.33 -7.06 -5.57
C LEU A 52 -12.39 -6.83 -7.09
N SER A 53 -12.27 -5.58 -7.55
CA SER A 53 -12.28 -5.28 -8.97
C SER A 53 -11.10 -5.91 -9.71
N VAL A 54 -9.93 -6.03 -9.07
CA VAL A 54 -8.74 -6.70 -9.62
C VAL A 54 -8.98 -8.19 -9.76
N ALA A 55 -9.53 -8.84 -8.72
CA ALA A 55 -9.84 -10.27 -8.74
C ALA A 55 -10.92 -10.63 -9.79
N LEU A 56 -11.99 -9.83 -9.88
CA LEU A 56 -13.03 -10.04 -10.89
C LEU A 56 -12.49 -9.84 -12.32
N ARG A 57 -11.56 -8.91 -12.50
CA ARG A 57 -10.93 -8.65 -13.80
C ARG A 57 -10.12 -9.84 -14.33
N VAL A 58 -9.59 -10.70 -13.47
CA VAL A 58 -8.95 -11.97 -13.87
C VAL A 58 -9.93 -12.81 -14.71
N PHE A 59 -11.16 -12.98 -14.20
CA PHE A 59 -12.18 -13.78 -14.91
C PHE A 59 -12.72 -13.08 -16.15
N GLU A 60 -12.90 -11.76 -16.11
CA GLU A 60 -13.32 -10.99 -17.29
C GLU A 60 -12.32 -11.08 -18.44
N LEU A 61 -11.02 -11.22 -18.14
CA LEU A 61 -9.97 -11.40 -19.14
C LEU A 61 -9.90 -12.83 -19.69
N LEU A 62 -10.38 -13.82 -18.93
CA LEU A 62 -10.41 -15.22 -19.34
C LEU A 62 -11.71 -15.61 -20.05
N ASP A 63 -12.84 -15.00 -19.66
CA ASP A 63 -14.18 -15.37 -20.16
C ASP A 63 -15.05 -14.13 -20.46
N PRO A 64 -15.34 -13.82 -21.72
CA PRO A 64 -16.25 -12.72 -22.08
C PRO A 64 -17.69 -12.89 -21.57
N ALA A 65 -18.10 -14.13 -21.26
CA ALA A 65 -19.42 -14.44 -20.72
C ALA A 65 -19.50 -14.32 -19.20
N PHE A 66 -18.36 -14.08 -18.53
CA PHE A 66 -18.28 -13.92 -17.07
C PHE A 66 -19.21 -12.81 -16.56
N ARG A 67 -19.90 -13.08 -15.46
CA ARG A 67 -20.71 -12.11 -14.72
C ARG A 67 -20.44 -12.24 -13.23
N ALA A 68 -20.52 -11.12 -12.52
CA ALA A 68 -20.38 -11.08 -11.06
C ALA A 68 -21.48 -10.20 -10.43
N GLN A 69 -22.05 -10.69 -9.34
CA GLN A 69 -22.85 -9.88 -8.42
C GLN A 69 -21.99 -9.55 -7.21
N ARG A 70 -21.78 -8.28 -6.94
CA ARG A 70 -20.97 -7.77 -5.82
C ARG A 70 -21.87 -7.46 -4.64
N PHE A 71 -21.48 -7.89 -3.42
CA PHE A 71 -22.18 -7.55 -2.17
C PHE A 71 -21.37 -6.58 -1.31
N HIS A 72 -20.06 -6.47 -1.57
CA HIS A 72 -19.13 -5.57 -0.90
C HIS A 72 -18.29 -4.79 -1.90
N ALA A 73 -17.69 -3.70 -1.43
CA ALA A 73 -16.77 -2.85 -2.18
C ALA A 73 -15.42 -2.73 -1.47
N ASP A 74 -14.39 -2.31 -2.20
CA ASP A 74 -13.06 -2.04 -1.61
C ASP A 74 -13.18 -0.95 -0.53
N GLY A 75 -12.62 -1.22 0.65
CA GLY A 75 -12.73 -0.40 1.86
C GLY A 75 -13.79 -0.87 2.85
N ASP A 76 -14.70 -1.75 2.47
CA ASP A 76 -15.70 -2.31 3.39
C ASP A 76 -15.06 -3.21 4.43
N THR A 77 -15.59 -3.14 5.66
CA THR A 77 -15.26 -4.11 6.70
C THR A 77 -16.00 -5.42 6.44
N LEU A 78 -15.26 -6.52 6.46
CA LEU A 78 -15.78 -7.87 6.32
C LEU A 78 -15.80 -8.58 7.67
N GLN A 79 -16.80 -9.43 7.86
CA GLN A 79 -16.85 -10.42 8.93
C GLN A 79 -16.62 -11.83 8.35
N LYS A 80 -16.08 -12.72 9.17
CA LYS A 80 -15.95 -14.13 8.80
C LYS A 80 -17.31 -14.72 8.42
N GLY A 81 -17.41 -15.24 7.21
CA GLY A 81 -18.65 -15.80 6.66
C GLY A 81 -19.35 -14.94 5.62
N ASP A 82 -18.94 -13.67 5.46
CA ASP A 82 -19.53 -12.77 4.46
C ASP A 82 -19.27 -13.27 3.04
N ILE A 83 -20.33 -13.24 2.22
CA ILE A 83 -20.23 -13.48 0.78
C ILE A 83 -19.82 -12.14 0.14
N ILE A 84 -18.62 -12.10 -0.43
CA ILE A 84 -18.06 -10.88 -1.03
C ILE A 84 -18.66 -10.63 -2.43
N ALA A 85 -18.75 -11.70 -3.23
CA ALA A 85 -19.34 -11.67 -4.56
C ALA A 85 -19.78 -13.07 -4.98
N GLU A 86 -20.81 -13.15 -5.82
CA GLU A 86 -21.19 -14.34 -6.59
C GLU A 86 -20.71 -14.20 -8.03
N LEU A 87 -20.15 -15.29 -8.57
CA LEU A 87 -19.51 -15.39 -9.85
C LEU A 87 -20.24 -16.38 -10.72
N SER A 88 -20.37 -16.09 -12.01
CA SER A 88 -20.94 -17.05 -13.00
C SER A 88 -20.22 -16.91 -14.34
N GLY A 89 -19.94 -18.04 -14.99
CA GLY A 89 -19.22 -18.10 -16.25
C GLY A 89 -18.86 -19.53 -16.64
N SER A 90 -17.95 -19.71 -17.58
CA SER A 90 -17.41 -21.02 -17.92
C SER A 90 -16.76 -21.67 -16.68
N THR A 91 -17.18 -22.90 -16.37
CA THR A 91 -16.61 -23.66 -15.23
C THR A 91 -15.08 -23.79 -15.35
N ALA A 92 -14.58 -24.09 -16.54
CA ALA A 92 -13.15 -24.19 -16.78
C ALA A 92 -12.43 -22.86 -16.52
N MET A 93 -12.99 -21.72 -16.94
CA MET A 93 -12.38 -20.40 -16.72
C MET A 93 -12.46 -19.95 -15.29
N LEU A 94 -13.52 -20.29 -14.55
CA LEU A 94 -13.61 -20.04 -13.10
C LEU A 94 -12.50 -20.81 -12.35
N LEU A 95 -12.26 -22.08 -12.66
CA LEU A 95 -11.19 -22.88 -12.07
C LEU A 95 -9.81 -22.34 -12.42
N LYS A 96 -9.56 -21.98 -13.67
CA LYS A 96 -8.28 -21.42 -14.14
C LYS A 96 -7.95 -20.07 -13.48
N GLY A 97 -8.94 -19.21 -13.29
CA GLY A 97 -8.72 -17.87 -12.73
C GLY A 97 -8.66 -17.85 -11.19
N GLU A 98 -9.12 -18.91 -10.52
CA GLU A 98 -9.29 -18.95 -9.06
C GLU A 98 -8.04 -18.54 -8.31
N ARG A 99 -6.91 -19.21 -8.57
CA ARG A 99 -5.69 -18.99 -7.79
C ARG A 99 -5.13 -17.59 -7.97
N THR A 100 -5.04 -17.14 -9.22
CA THR A 100 -4.58 -15.78 -9.54
C THR A 100 -5.48 -14.72 -8.89
N ALA A 101 -6.80 -14.86 -9.00
CA ALA A 101 -7.75 -13.93 -8.38
C ALA A 101 -7.62 -13.91 -6.85
N LEU A 102 -7.56 -15.08 -6.21
CA LEU A 102 -7.40 -15.19 -4.76
C LEU A 102 -6.07 -14.63 -4.27
N ASN A 103 -4.96 -14.89 -4.96
CA ASN A 103 -3.65 -14.35 -4.57
C ASN A 103 -3.66 -12.83 -4.55
N LEU A 104 -4.27 -12.18 -5.53
CA LEU A 104 -4.34 -10.72 -5.60
C LEU A 104 -5.27 -10.13 -4.52
N ILE A 105 -6.51 -10.61 -4.40
CA ILE A 105 -7.47 -10.06 -3.44
C ILE A 105 -7.06 -10.33 -1.98
N GLN A 106 -6.49 -11.50 -1.68
CA GLN A 106 -6.00 -11.86 -0.35
C GLN A 106 -4.83 -10.97 0.06
N HIS A 107 -3.88 -10.73 -0.85
CA HIS A 107 -2.74 -9.87 -0.62
C HIS A 107 -3.17 -8.42 -0.37
N MET A 108 -4.02 -7.87 -1.23
CA MET A 108 -4.50 -6.50 -1.12
C MET A 108 -5.37 -6.29 0.13
N SER A 109 -6.27 -7.22 0.44
CA SER A 109 -7.09 -7.16 1.67
C SER A 109 -6.25 -7.32 2.94
N GLY A 110 -5.15 -8.09 2.88
CA GLY A 110 -4.19 -8.18 3.98
C GLY A 110 -3.53 -6.84 4.31
N ILE A 111 -3.09 -6.09 3.28
CA ILE A 111 -2.54 -4.74 3.43
C ILE A 111 -3.59 -3.77 3.98
N ALA A 112 -4.79 -3.77 3.41
CA ALA A 112 -5.87 -2.88 3.84
C ALA A 112 -6.25 -3.15 5.31
N THR A 113 -6.32 -4.42 5.71
CA THR A 113 -6.61 -4.82 7.09
C THR A 113 -5.52 -4.36 8.07
N ALA A 114 -4.25 -4.59 7.74
CA ALA A 114 -3.13 -4.14 8.57
C ALA A 114 -3.08 -2.60 8.67
N THR A 115 -3.35 -1.91 7.57
CA THR A 115 -3.41 -0.44 7.54
C THR A 115 -4.56 0.08 8.40
N ALA A 116 -5.76 -0.51 8.31
CA ALA A 116 -6.91 -0.13 9.12
C ALA A 116 -6.65 -0.35 10.63
N GLN A 117 -5.90 -1.38 10.99
CA GLN A 117 -5.47 -1.59 12.37
C GLN A 117 -4.53 -0.45 12.83
N ALA A 118 -3.54 -0.09 12.01
CA ALA A 118 -2.62 1.00 12.33
C ALA A 118 -3.34 2.35 12.43
N VAL A 119 -4.25 2.66 11.50
CA VAL A 119 -5.05 3.89 11.52
C VAL A 119 -5.90 4.00 12.79
N ARG A 120 -6.57 2.94 13.20
CA ARG A 120 -7.34 2.91 14.47
C ARG A 120 -6.50 3.20 15.70
N LEU A 121 -5.25 2.72 15.74
CA LEU A 121 -4.36 2.96 16.87
C LEU A 121 -3.95 4.42 17.03
N VAL A 122 -3.99 5.21 15.96
CA VAL A 122 -3.64 6.64 15.99
C VAL A 122 -4.86 7.57 16.02
N GLU A 123 -6.07 7.03 16.09
CA GLU A 123 -7.31 7.82 16.19
C GLU A 123 -7.25 8.81 17.36
N GLY A 124 -7.74 10.02 17.12
CA GLY A 124 -7.71 11.13 18.10
C GLY A 124 -6.35 11.82 18.22
N THR A 125 -5.32 11.40 17.46
CA THR A 125 -4.05 12.12 17.32
C THR A 125 -4.01 12.91 16.02
N HIS A 126 -2.94 13.70 15.82
CA HIS A 126 -2.72 14.46 14.58
C HIS A 126 -2.11 13.59 13.46
N ALA A 127 -1.50 12.47 13.82
CA ALA A 127 -0.70 11.66 12.93
C ALA A 127 -1.52 10.93 11.86
N SER A 128 -1.00 10.86 10.64
CA SER A 128 -1.51 10.01 9.57
C SER A 128 -0.54 8.87 9.25
N ILE A 129 -1.11 7.68 8.98
CA ILE A 129 -0.34 6.50 8.59
C ILE A 129 -0.04 6.54 7.10
N THR A 130 1.22 6.29 6.71
CA THR A 130 1.62 6.18 5.30
C THR A 130 2.40 4.90 5.01
N ASP A 131 2.39 4.52 3.75
CA ASP A 131 3.29 3.49 3.21
C ASP A 131 4.71 4.02 2.95
N THR A 132 5.51 3.22 2.27
CA THR A 132 6.85 3.59 1.80
C THR A 132 7.08 3.07 0.37
N ARG A 133 8.32 3.15 -0.12
CA ARG A 133 8.75 2.48 -1.35
C ARG A 133 9.23 1.03 -1.14
N LYS A 134 9.16 0.49 0.09
CA LYS A 134 9.46 -0.91 0.40
C LYS A 134 8.29 -1.80 -0.04
N THR A 135 8.12 -1.98 -1.34
CA THR A 135 7.02 -2.72 -1.98
C THR A 135 7.57 -3.90 -2.77
N LEU A 136 6.72 -4.91 -3.03
CA LEU A 136 7.06 -5.99 -3.95
C LEU A 136 7.23 -5.41 -5.37
N PRO A 137 8.30 -5.79 -6.09
CA PRO A 137 8.49 -5.37 -7.49
C PRO A 137 7.26 -5.72 -8.35
N GLY A 138 6.84 -4.77 -9.18
CA GLY A 138 5.65 -4.92 -10.03
C GLY A 138 4.31 -4.68 -9.34
N LEU A 139 4.19 -4.84 -8.00
CA LEU A 139 2.92 -4.73 -7.28
C LEU A 139 2.70 -3.39 -6.56
N ARG A 140 3.61 -2.42 -6.70
CA ARG A 140 3.56 -1.16 -5.94
C ARG A 140 2.22 -0.43 -6.06
N SER A 141 1.65 -0.36 -7.24
CA SER A 141 0.37 0.32 -7.46
C SER A 141 -0.77 -0.34 -6.70
N LEU A 142 -0.85 -1.67 -6.71
CA LEU A 142 -1.86 -2.43 -5.97
C LEU A 142 -1.66 -2.31 -4.46
N GLN A 143 -0.41 -2.39 -3.98
CA GLN A 143 -0.09 -2.30 -2.56
C GLN A 143 -0.38 -0.90 -2.00
N LYS A 144 -0.01 0.16 -2.73
CA LYS A 144 -0.32 1.55 -2.32
C LYS A 144 -1.82 1.85 -2.37
N TYR A 145 -2.54 1.32 -3.35
CA TYR A 145 -4.00 1.41 -3.38
C TYR A 145 -4.62 0.72 -2.15
N ALA A 146 -4.13 -0.45 -1.77
CA ALA A 146 -4.61 -1.17 -0.60
C ALA A 146 -4.37 -0.42 0.72
N VAL A 147 -3.26 0.31 0.85
CA VAL A 147 -3.04 1.21 1.99
C VAL A 147 -4.12 2.29 2.07
N VAL A 148 -4.50 2.88 0.94
CA VAL A 148 -5.59 3.88 0.92
C VAL A 148 -6.93 3.26 1.28
N CYS A 149 -7.24 2.04 0.79
CA CYS A 149 -8.46 1.32 1.18
C CYS A 149 -8.53 1.05 2.69
N GLY A 150 -7.38 0.84 3.35
CA GLY A 150 -7.29 0.70 4.81
C GLY A 150 -7.34 2.03 5.58
N GLY A 151 -7.54 3.17 4.91
CA GLY A 151 -7.61 4.50 5.54
C GLY A 151 -6.26 5.19 5.71
N GLY A 152 -5.16 4.60 5.21
CA GLY A 152 -3.85 5.23 5.19
C GLY A 152 -3.68 6.22 4.03
N LYS A 153 -2.51 6.82 3.96
CA LYS A 153 -2.08 7.70 2.87
C LYS A 153 -0.88 7.12 2.14
N ASN A 154 -0.59 7.62 0.96
CA ASN A 154 0.60 7.21 0.23
C ASN A 154 1.75 8.22 0.43
N HIS A 155 2.93 7.70 0.71
CA HIS A 155 4.20 8.39 0.51
C HIS A 155 4.51 8.44 -0.99
N ARG A 156 5.53 9.19 -1.42
CA ARG A 156 5.94 9.29 -2.84
C ARG A 156 5.92 7.91 -3.53
N TYR A 157 5.37 7.89 -4.74
CA TYR A 157 5.20 6.64 -5.49
C TYR A 157 6.55 6.13 -6.04
N ASN A 158 7.37 7.06 -6.54
CA ASN A 158 8.67 6.76 -7.14
C ASN A 158 9.70 7.87 -6.83
N LEU A 159 10.85 7.84 -7.48
CA LEU A 159 11.92 8.81 -7.29
C LEU A 159 11.63 10.18 -7.93
N SER A 160 10.62 10.27 -8.78
CA SER A 160 10.27 11.50 -9.50
C SER A 160 9.16 12.33 -8.82
N ASP A 161 8.41 11.76 -7.88
CA ASP A 161 7.27 12.44 -7.23
C ASP A 161 7.68 13.49 -6.19
N GLY A 162 8.83 13.31 -5.56
CA GLY A 162 9.33 14.19 -4.52
C GLY A 162 10.80 13.94 -4.23
N ALA A 163 11.51 14.98 -3.87
CA ALA A 163 12.91 14.88 -3.48
C ALA A 163 13.01 14.41 -2.03
N MET A 164 13.84 13.41 -1.77
CA MET A 164 14.14 12.91 -0.43
C MET A 164 15.64 12.77 -0.28
N LEU A 165 16.19 13.49 0.66
CA LEU A 165 17.59 13.46 1.02
C LEU A 165 17.81 12.44 2.13
N LYS A 166 18.66 11.48 1.87
CA LYS A 166 19.13 10.47 2.82
C LYS A 166 20.59 10.71 3.15
N ASP A 167 21.12 10.03 4.17
CA ASP A 167 22.50 10.06 4.60
C ASP A 167 23.50 10.13 3.42
N ASN A 168 23.44 9.15 2.53
CA ASN A 168 24.32 9.09 1.36
C ASN A 168 24.21 10.30 0.41
N HIS A 169 23.03 10.91 0.29
CA HIS A 169 22.83 12.12 -0.52
C HIS A 169 23.44 13.34 0.17
N ILE A 170 23.25 13.42 1.49
CA ILE A 170 23.75 14.51 2.34
C ILE A 170 25.27 14.49 2.36
N ASP A 171 25.87 13.31 2.56
CA ASP A 171 27.32 13.12 2.57
C ASP A 171 27.94 13.50 1.20
N ALA A 172 27.33 13.01 0.11
CA ALA A 172 27.80 13.32 -1.25
C ALA A 172 27.70 14.82 -1.59
N ALA A 173 26.74 15.54 -1.00
CA ALA A 173 26.56 16.98 -1.20
C ALA A 173 27.40 17.84 -0.25
N GLY A 174 28.00 17.26 0.79
CA GLY A 174 28.77 17.98 1.80
C GLY A 174 27.93 18.69 2.87
N GLY A 175 26.75 18.13 3.20
CA GLY A 175 25.86 18.58 4.27
C GLY A 175 24.43 18.88 3.81
N ILE A 176 23.50 18.97 4.78
CA ILE A 176 22.05 19.14 4.55
C ILE A 176 21.77 20.47 3.82
N THR A 177 22.32 21.57 4.33
CA THR A 177 22.10 22.91 3.77
C THR A 177 22.55 22.99 2.31
N ASN A 178 23.73 22.43 1.99
CA ASN A 178 24.23 22.41 0.62
C ASN A 178 23.37 21.51 -0.29
N ALA A 179 22.96 20.34 0.20
CA ALA A 179 22.09 19.42 -0.54
C ALA A 179 20.75 20.08 -0.90
N ILE A 180 20.09 20.74 0.05
CA ILE A 180 18.83 21.45 -0.18
C ILE A 180 19.04 22.59 -1.18
N THR A 181 20.08 23.39 -1.03
CA THR A 181 20.39 24.52 -1.93
C THR A 181 20.59 24.06 -3.36
N LEU A 182 21.36 22.99 -3.56
CA LEU A 182 21.60 22.40 -4.89
C LEU A 182 20.32 21.88 -5.53
N LEU A 183 19.44 21.23 -4.73
CA LEU A 183 18.16 20.72 -5.23
C LEU A 183 17.21 21.87 -5.59
N ARG A 184 17.08 22.89 -4.75
CA ARG A 184 16.21 24.06 -5.02
C ARG A 184 16.56 24.76 -6.32
N GLY A 185 17.87 24.85 -6.67
CA GLY A 185 18.30 25.41 -7.93
C GLY A 185 17.92 24.62 -9.18
N LYS A 186 17.45 23.36 -9.02
CA LYS A 186 17.11 22.45 -10.12
C LYS A 186 15.65 22.00 -10.13
N LEU A 187 15.00 21.95 -8.98
CA LEU A 187 13.62 21.48 -8.84
C LEU A 187 12.61 22.59 -9.16
N GLY A 188 11.50 22.21 -9.77
CA GLY A 188 10.35 23.09 -9.90
C GLY A 188 9.71 23.39 -8.53
N HIS A 189 9.02 24.52 -8.41
CA HIS A 189 8.41 25.02 -7.17
C HIS A 189 7.34 24.09 -6.57
N MET A 190 6.80 23.15 -7.36
CA MET A 190 5.80 22.18 -6.91
C MET A 190 6.41 20.98 -6.18
N VAL A 191 7.74 20.78 -6.24
CA VAL A 191 8.41 19.61 -5.66
C VAL A 191 8.86 19.93 -4.24
N LYS A 192 8.33 19.19 -3.26
CA LYS A 192 8.77 19.26 -1.86
C LYS A 192 10.09 18.54 -1.68
N ILE A 193 10.89 19.02 -0.72
CA ILE A 193 12.13 18.37 -0.26
C ILE A 193 11.87 17.80 1.13
N GLU A 194 12.08 16.50 1.26
CA GLU A 194 12.09 15.77 2.50
C GLU A 194 13.53 15.44 2.89
N VAL A 195 13.86 15.57 4.18
CA VAL A 195 15.20 15.27 4.72
C VAL A 195 15.09 14.23 5.82
N GLU A 196 15.76 13.09 5.66
CA GLU A 196 15.93 12.07 6.69
C GLU A 196 17.01 12.54 7.68
N THR A 197 16.66 12.61 8.99
CA THR A 197 17.53 13.14 10.04
C THR A 197 17.68 12.11 11.16
N ARG A 198 18.87 12.10 11.79
CA ARG A 198 19.26 11.12 12.83
C ARG A 198 19.35 11.71 14.24
N ASN A 199 19.34 13.03 14.35
CA ASN A 199 19.47 13.77 15.61
C ASN A 199 18.86 15.18 15.50
N LEU A 200 18.77 15.88 16.64
CA LEU A 200 18.14 17.19 16.71
C LEU A 200 18.96 18.31 16.03
N ASP A 201 20.28 18.16 15.92
CA ASP A 201 21.12 19.14 15.21
C ASP A 201 20.83 19.11 13.72
N GLU A 202 20.69 17.92 13.13
CA GLU A 202 20.27 17.74 11.73
C GLU A 202 18.84 18.26 11.52
N VAL A 203 17.93 18.09 12.48
CA VAL A 203 16.57 18.67 12.43
C VAL A 203 16.65 20.20 12.39
N ALA A 204 17.49 20.82 13.23
CA ALA A 204 17.68 22.26 13.25
C ALA A 204 18.25 22.77 11.94
N GLU A 205 19.25 22.10 11.36
CA GLU A 205 19.86 22.43 10.08
C GLU A 205 18.83 22.31 8.92
N ALA A 206 18.07 21.21 8.86
CA ALA A 206 17.06 21.00 7.84
C ALA A 206 15.94 22.06 7.89
N LEU A 207 15.50 22.45 9.09
CA LEU A 207 14.55 23.55 9.29
C LEU A 207 15.10 24.88 8.82
N HIS A 208 16.37 25.19 9.15
CA HIS A 208 17.03 26.42 8.74
C HIS A 208 17.20 26.50 7.22
N ALA A 209 17.54 25.37 6.60
CA ALA A 209 17.70 25.25 5.14
C ALA A 209 16.36 25.21 4.37
N GLY A 210 15.21 25.15 5.05
CA GLY A 210 13.88 25.22 4.45
C GLY A 210 13.38 23.91 3.86
N ALA A 211 13.67 22.77 4.51
CA ALA A 211 13.01 21.50 4.21
C ALA A 211 11.51 21.59 4.49
N GLU A 212 10.65 21.06 3.61
CA GLU A 212 9.20 21.03 3.84
C GLU A 212 8.75 19.83 4.66
N ILE A 213 9.53 18.74 4.65
CA ILE A 213 9.26 17.52 5.43
C ILE A 213 10.59 17.10 6.06
N ILE A 214 10.52 16.74 7.35
CA ILE A 214 11.68 16.24 8.09
C ILE A 214 11.32 14.88 8.66
N MET A 215 12.02 13.86 8.20
CA MET A 215 11.84 12.49 8.69
C MET A 215 12.81 12.24 9.85
N LEU A 216 12.27 11.77 10.95
CA LEU A 216 12.98 11.35 12.15
C LEU A 216 13.25 9.85 12.07
N ASP A 217 14.46 9.46 11.67
CA ASP A 217 14.80 8.05 11.51
C ASP A 217 15.26 7.43 12.84
N ASN A 218 14.50 6.47 13.34
CA ASN A 218 14.79 5.73 14.58
C ASN A 218 15.05 6.61 15.82
N MET A 219 14.44 7.77 15.93
CA MET A 219 14.59 8.66 17.09
C MET A 219 13.76 8.20 18.29
N SER A 220 14.20 8.55 19.50
CA SER A 220 13.43 8.32 20.73
C SER A 220 12.18 9.21 20.80
N LEU A 221 11.16 8.79 21.57
CA LEU A 221 9.94 9.59 21.78
C LEU A 221 10.23 10.98 22.34
N GLU A 222 11.25 11.12 23.19
CA GLU A 222 11.67 12.41 23.71
C GLU A 222 12.25 13.30 22.63
N ALA A 223 13.11 12.75 21.76
CA ALA A 223 13.68 13.48 20.63
C ALA A 223 12.60 13.88 19.62
N MET A 224 11.63 13.00 19.36
CA MET A 224 10.47 13.30 18.48
C MET A 224 9.67 14.50 19.02
N ARG A 225 9.34 14.54 20.32
CA ARG A 225 8.65 15.69 20.93
C ARG A 225 9.43 17.00 20.78
N LYS A 226 10.75 16.94 20.96
CA LYS A 226 11.63 18.12 20.77
C LYS A 226 11.64 18.57 19.32
N ALA A 227 11.77 17.64 18.37
CA ALA A 227 11.74 17.93 16.92
C ALA A 227 10.39 18.57 16.50
N VAL A 228 9.27 18.03 16.97
CA VAL A 228 7.92 18.62 16.75
C VAL A 228 7.85 20.05 17.30
N ALA A 229 8.36 20.29 18.51
CA ALA A 229 8.39 21.63 19.10
C ALA A 229 9.28 22.60 18.31
N MET A 230 10.40 22.14 17.77
CA MET A 230 11.30 22.95 16.92
C MET A 230 10.67 23.30 15.58
N ALA A 231 9.99 22.33 14.95
CA ALA A 231 9.36 22.51 13.64
C ALA A 231 8.20 23.51 13.67
N LYS A 232 7.33 23.42 14.67
CA LYS A 232 6.22 24.33 15.02
C LYS A 232 5.56 25.03 13.81
N GLY A 233 5.07 24.23 12.86
CA GLY A 233 4.39 24.72 11.64
C GLY A 233 5.29 25.18 10.50
N LYS A 234 6.63 25.05 10.62
CA LYS A 234 7.57 25.37 9.54
C LYS A 234 7.79 24.22 8.56
N ALA A 235 7.69 22.97 9.06
CA ALA A 235 7.82 21.76 8.28
C ALA A 235 6.89 20.68 8.84
N LEU A 236 6.51 19.69 8.02
CA LEU A 236 5.86 18.47 8.48
C LEU A 236 6.91 17.54 9.09
N ILE A 237 6.55 16.91 10.21
CA ILE A 237 7.42 15.94 10.88
C ILE A 237 6.91 14.53 10.62
N GLU A 238 7.77 13.70 10.04
CA GLU A 238 7.52 12.29 9.78
C GLU A 238 8.34 11.43 10.76
N ALA A 239 7.72 10.45 11.40
CA ALA A 239 8.42 9.41 12.15
C ALA A 239 8.56 8.15 11.31
N SER A 240 9.77 7.58 11.29
CA SER A 240 10.10 6.34 10.56
C SER A 240 11.10 5.48 11.34
N GLY A 241 11.20 4.20 10.95
CA GLY A 241 12.17 3.26 11.51
C GLY A 241 11.62 2.44 12.68
N GLY A 242 11.60 1.10 12.52
CA GLY A 242 11.27 0.15 13.59
C GLY A 242 9.90 0.29 14.26
N ILE A 243 8.95 1.01 13.66
CA ILE A 243 7.63 1.25 14.26
C ILE A 243 6.75 0.00 14.09
N THR A 244 6.25 -0.52 15.22
CA THR A 244 5.34 -1.66 15.31
C THR A 244 3.96 -1.21 15.81
N LEU A 245 2.96 -2.09 15.78
CA LEU A 245 1.62 -1.76 16.31
C LEU A 245 1.68 -1.39 17.80
N GLU A 246 2.58 -1.99 18.59
CA GLU A 246 2.74 -1.71 20.02
C GLU A 246 3.36 -0.33 20.27
N THR A 247 4.27 0.13 19.41
CA THR A 247 4.95 1.42 19.56
C THR A 247 4.22 2.57 18.86
N LEU A 248 3.25 2.27 18.01
CA LEU A 248 2.59 3.24 17.13
C LEU A 248 1.86 4.35 17.90
N ARG A 249 1.07 3.99 18.92
CA ARG A 249 0.32 4.97 19.71
C ARG A 249 1.24 5.96 20.46
N PRO A 250 2.28 5.51 21.20
CA PRO A 250 3.25 6.42 21.81
C PRO A 250 3.95 7.35 20.80
N VAL A 251 4.27 6.87 19.59
CA VAL A 251 4.85 7.70 18.52
C VAL A 251 3.86 8.77 18.07
N ALA A 252 2.60 8.41 17.81
CA ALA A 252 1.57 9.36 17.38
C ALA A 252 1.32 10.46 18.44
N GLU A 253 1.40 10.12 19.75
CA GLU A 253 1.25 11.05 20.85
C GLU A 253 2.43 12.02 21.05
N THR A 254 3.53 11.86 20.31
CA THR A 254 4.61 12.86 20.26
C THR A 254 4.21 14.11 19.50
N GLY A 255 3.15 14.05 18.69
CA GLY A 255 2.65 15.15 17.86
C GLY A 255 3.22 15.18 16.43
N VAL A 256 3.85 14.11 15.97
CA VAL A 256 4.29 13.97 14.57
C VAL A 256 3.08 14.00 13.62
N ASP A 257 3.28 14.53 12.41
CA ASP A 257 2.24 14.65 11.39
C ASP A 257 2.01 13.36 10.61
N ILE A 258 3.09 12.61 10.40
CA ILE A 258 3.14 11.44 9.53
C ILE A 258 3.88 10.32 10.25
N ILE A 259 3.40 9.09 10.09
CA ILE A 259 4.10 7.87 10.52
C ILE A 259 4.18 6.93 9.33
N SER A 260 5.39 6.69 8.82
CA SER A 260 5.61 5.79 7.70
C SER A 260 6.00 4.39 8.15
N ILE A 261 5.28 3.39 7.64
CA ILE A 261 5.41 2.00 8.04
C ILE A 261 5.66 1.12 6.82
N GLY A 262 6.91 0.71 6.61
CA GLY A 262 7.29 -0.17 5.51
C GLY A 262 6.66 -1.57 5.61
N ALA A 263 6.44 -2.07 6.83
CA ALA A 263 5.87 -3.39 7.08
C ALA A 263 4.46 -3.58 6.48
N LEU A 264 3.70 -2.50 6.29
CA LEU A 264 2.38 -2.55 5.63
C LEU A 264 2.45 -3.17 4.23
N THR A 265 3.58 -3.02 3.54
CA THR A 265 3.73 -3.46 2.15
C THR A 265 4.80 -4.53 1.95
N HIS A 266 5.85 -4.61 2.78
CA HIS A 266 6.90 -5.63 2.63
C HIS A 266 6.71 -6.88 3.52
N SER A 267 5.85 -6.83 4.55
CA SER A 267 5.62 -7.95 5.49
C SER A 267 4.13 -8.27 5.61
N VAL A 268 3.48 -8.43 4.47
CA VAL A 268 2.04 -8.61 4.37
C VAL A 268 1.63 -10.02 4.80
N LYS A 269 0.68 -10.12 5.74
CA LYS A 269 -0.06 -11.35 5.99
C LYS A 269 -1.32 -11.33 5.12
N ALA A 270 -1.43 -12.30 4.20
CA ALA A 270 -2.59 -12.41 3.33
C ALA A 270 -3.88 -12.57 4.14
N PHE A 271 -4.95 -11.93 3.70
CA PHE A 271 -6.29 -12.07 4.26
C PHE A 271 -6.94 -13.35 3.73
N ASP A 272 -7.56 -14.15 4.61
CA ASP A 272 -8.11 -15.45 4.19
C ASP A 272 -9.46 -15.29 3.48
N ILE A 273 -9.49 -15.56 2.17
CA ILE A 273 -10.66 -15.61 1.30
C ILE A 273 -10.66 -16.95 0.56
N SER A 274 -11.80 -17.60 0.45
CA SER A 274 -11.96 -18.79 -0.39
C SER A 274 -12.92 -18.55 -1.54
N MET A 275 -12.72 -19.26 -2.66
CA MET A 275 -13.72 -19.43 -3.71
C MET A 275 -14.41 -20.79 -3.55
N LYS A 276 -15.73 -20.83 -3.60
CA LYS A 276 -16.54 -22.05 -3.47
C LYS A 276 -17.66 -22.04 -4.49
#